data_10abf8a7388f0e146baed8be98c5d29c
#
_entry.id   10abf8a7388f0e146baed8be98c5d29c
#
_cell.length_a   1.000
_cell.length_b   1.000
_cell.length_c   1.000
_cell.angle_alpha   90.00
_cell.angle_beta   90.00
_cell.angle_gamma   90.00
#
_symmetry.space_group_name_H-M   'P 1'
#
loop_
_entity.id
_entity.type
_entity.pdbx_description
1 polymer ?
#
loop_
_entity_poly.entity_id
_entity_poly.type
_entity_poly.pdbx_seq_one_letter_code
_entity_poly.pdbx_strand_id
1 'polypeptide(L)'
;MIEGLNDRQKEAVLYNDGPLLIIAGAGAGKTKTLTTKIAYLIEEGFAKPYNVLAITFTNKAAKEMKDRLYGLIGDLAKKVQVSTFHSFGLKLLRENYQKLGYEANFVIMDSDDSLTVVKKIVKDLGYDPKIYNPRAIRNKISSCKNEMMTPEMYERYAVSDYEKVMHQVYEKYEDKLKNVEMLVPLLRQ
;
A
#
# COMPACT_ATOMS: atom_id res chain seq x y z
N MET A 1 3.75 1.29 32.47
CA MET A 1 3.89 1.37 31.00
C MET A 1 4.95 2.39 30.54
N ILE A 2 4.92 3.64 31.02
CA ILE A 2 5.86 4.73 30.60
C ILE A 2 7.18 4.74 31.39
N GLU A 3 7.30 3.95 32.44
CA GLU A 3 8.54 3.72 33.15
C GLU A 3 9.59 3.09 32.22
N GLY A 4 10.78 3.60 32.13
CA GLY A 4 11.82 3.13 31.20
C GLY A 4 11.78 3.78 29.80
N LEU A 5 10.97 4.83 29.62
CA LEU A 5 11.07 5.80 28.54
C LEU A 5 11.88 7.02 29.02
N ASN A 6 12.65 7.62 28.12
CA ASN A 6 13.25 8.92 28.40
C ASN A 6 12.21 10.05 28.28
N ASP A 7 12.55 11.28 28.71
CA ASP A 7 11.58 12.37 28.81
C ASP A 7 10.96 12.73 27.44
N ARG A 8 11.73 12.73 26.34
CA ARG A 8 11.22 12.98 25.00
C ARG A 8 10.28 11.88 24.50
N GLN A 9 10.57 10.64 24.84
CA GLN A 9 9.68 9.51 24.52
C GLN A 9 8.38 9.59 25.34
N LYS A 10 8.46 9.97 26.63
CA LYS A 10 7.27 10.20 27.46
C LYS A 10 6.41 11.33 26.92
N GLU A 11 7.01 12.46 26.55
CA GLU A 11 6.34 13.58 25.92
C GLU A 11 5.56 13.12 24.67
N ALA A 12 6.22 12.35 23.78
CA ALA A 12 5.58 11.82 22.58
C ALA A 12 4.43 10.84 22.87
N VAL A 13 4.56 10.01 23.89
CA VAL A 13 3.51 9.06 24.29
C VAL A 13 2.29 9.78 24.87
N LEU A 14 2.50 10.82 25.66
CA LEU A 14 1.42 11.56 26.34
C LEU A 14 0.74 12.61 25.44
N TYR A 15 1.38 13.03 24.35
CA TYR A 15 0.80 14.01 23.42
C TYR A 15 -0.44 13.48 22.69
N ASN A 16 -1.59 14.12 22.86
CA ASN A 16 -2.86 13.69 22.27
C ASN A 16 -3.62 14.80 21.50
N ASP A 17 -3.04 15.99 21.37
CA ASP A 17 -3.72 17.17 20.85
C ASP A 17 -3.73 17.30 19.31
N GLY A 18 -3.32 16.26 18.59
CA GLY A 18 -3.33 16.27 17.13
C GLY A 18 -2.27 15.39 16.47
N PRO A 19 -1.97 15.63 15.18
CA PRO A 19 -0.93 14.89 14.46
C PRO A 19 0.44 15.05 15.11
N LEU A 20 1.16 13.94 15.26
CA LEU A 20 2.51 13.90 15.85
C LEU A 20 3.51 13.30 14.88
N LEU A 21 4.57 14.04 14.58
CA LEU A 21 5.72 13.55 13.82
C LEU A 21 6.90 13.32 14.78
N ILE A 22 7.41 12.07 14.82
CA ILE A 22 8.58 11.71 15.64
C ILE A 22 9.78 11.50 14.72
N ILE A 23 10.77 12.37 14.81
CA ILE A 23 12.05 12.26 14.10
C ILE A 23 13.10 11.73 15.06
N ALA A 24 13.67 10.56 14.75
CA ALA A 24 14.65 9.94 15.63
C ALA A 24 15.63 9.05 14.85
N GLY A 25 16.89 9.00 15.27
CA GLY A 25 17.93 8.17 14.67
C GLY A 25 17.69 6.67 14.82
N ALA A 26 18.52 5.87 14.17
CA ALA A 26 18.50 4.42 14.34
C ALA A 26 18.79 4.06 15.80
N GLY A 27 18.11 3.05 16.33
CA GLY A 27 18.29 2.63 17.74
C GLY A 27 17.67 3.53 18.81
N ALA A 28 17.12 4.70 18.46
CA ALA A 28 16.52 5.65 19.41
C ALA A 28 15.19 5.19 20.05
N GLY A 29 14.76 3.95 19.80
CA GLY A 29 13.55 3.41 20.42
C GLY A 29 12.23 3.84 19.76
N LYS A 30 12.24 4.30 18.50
CA LYS A 30 11.02 4.71 17.76
C LYS A 30 9.86 3.73 17.89
N THR A 31 10.13 2.44 17.61
CA THR A 31 9.11 1.39 17.69
C THR A 31 8.59 1.20 19.12
N LYS A 32 9.49 1.30 20.13
CA LYS A 32 9.10 1.23 21.53
C LYS A 32 8.18 2.39 21.89
N THR A 33 8.54 3.62 21.51
CA THR A 33 7.71 4.80 21.73
C THR A 33 6.34 4.68 21.09
N LEU A 34 6.28 4.23 19.82
CA LEU A 34 5.03 4.07 19.09
C LEU A 34 4.13 2.98 19.70
N THR A 35 4.68 1.80 20.05
CA THR A 35 3.89 0.74 20.67
C THR A 35 3.40 1.14 22.06
N THR A 36 4.24 1.86 22.84
CA THR A 36 3.81 2.39 24.15
C THR A 36 2.72 3.44 23.99
N LYS A 37 2.79 4.31 22.96
CA LYS A 37 1.72 5.28 22.67
C LYS A 37 0.41 4.59 22.33
N ILE A 38 0.43 3.58 21.46
CA ILE A 38 -0.77 2.82 21.12
C ILE A 38 -1.39 2.17 22.36
N ALA A 39 -0.54 1.54 23.19
CA ALA A 39 -0.99 0.92 24.43
C ALA A 39 -1.61 1.95 25.38
N TYR A 40 -0.95 3.10 25.56
CA TYR A 40 -1.44 4.22 26.36
C TYR A 40 -2.81 4.73 25.91
N LEU A 41 -2.97 4.98 24.59
CA LEU A 41 -4.24 5.44 24.04
C LEU A 41 -5.39 4.46 24.29
N ILE A 42 -5.10 3.16 24.31
CA ILE A 42 -6.11 2.11 24.53
C ILE A 42 -6.43 1.98 26.02
N GLU A 43 -5.44 1.97 26.90
CA GLU A 43 -5.63 1.82 28.35
C GLU A 43 -6.33 3.02 28.98
N GLU A 44 -5.97 4.24 28.54
CA GLU A 44 -6.60 5.47 29.01
C GLU A 44 -7.97 5.74 28.35
N GLY A 45 -8.40 4.87 27.41
CA GLY A 45 -9.69 4.97 26.75
C GLY A 45 -9.80 6.03 25.66
N PHE A 46 -8.69 6.63 25.23
CA PHE A 46 -8.67 7.59 24.12
C PHE A 46 -8.99 6.93 22.76
N ALA A 47 -8.66 5.64 22.61
CA ALA A 47 -8.97 4.89 21.42
C ALA A 47 -9.42 3.46 21.73
N LYS A 48 -10.41 2.96 20.98
CA LYS A 48 -10.74 1.54 21.04
C LYS A 48 -9.74 0.74 20.19
N PRO A 49 -9.35 -0.48 20.62
CA PRO A 49 -8.31 -1.26 19.90
C PRO A 49 -8.59 -1.44 18.41
N TYR A 50 -9.84 -1.67 18.03
CA TYR A 50 -10.23 -1.87 16.63
C TYR A 50 -10.28 -0.57 15.79
N ASN A 51 -10.16 0.60 16.42
CA ASN A 51 -10.04 1.89 15.73
C ASN A 51 -8.56 2.28 15.50
N VAL A 52 -7.61 1.46 15.95
CA VAL A 52 -6.19 1.73 15.79
C VAL A 52 -5.64 0.95 14.61
N LEU A 53 -5.04 1.68 13.66
CA LEU A 53 -4.29 1.14 12.54
C LEU A 53 -2.82 1.51 12.67
N ALA A 54 -1.95 0.52 12.76
CA ALA A 54 -0.50 0.68 12.78
C ALA A 54 0.12 0.05 11.52
N ILE A 55 0.80 0.87 10.73
CA ILE A 55 1.40 0.45 9.46
C ILE A 55 2.92 0.41 9.56
N THR A 56 3.51 -0.63 9.01
CA THR A 56 4.96 -0.82 8.90
C THR A 56 5.37 -1.14 7.46
N PHE A 57 6.67 -1.06 7.16
CA PHE A 57 7.17 -1.40 5.83
C PHE A 57 7.32 -2.92 5.61
N THR A 58 7.65 -3.69 6.65
CA THR A 58 7.95 -5.12 6.51
C THR A 58 7.05 -5.98 7.39
N ASN A 59 6.77 -7.19 6.93
CA ASN A 59 6.00 -8.17 7.71
C ASN A 59 6.72 -8.54 9.03
N LYS A 60 8.05 -8.54 9.03
CA LYS A 60 8.85 -8.75 10.24
C LYS A 60 8.58 -7.65 11.27
N ALA A 61 8.65 -6.37 10.85
CA ALA A 61 8.37 -5.25 11.74
C ALA A 61 6.91 -5.24 12.23
N ALA A 62 5.95 -5.63 11.37
CA ALA A 62 4.56 -5.77 11.80
C ALA A 62 4.39 -6.86 12.87
N LYS A 63 5.06 -7.99 12.72
CA LYS A 63 5.05 -9.07 13.71
C LYS A 63 5.68 -8.61 15.03
N GLU A 64 6.88 -8.02 14.98
CA GLU A 64 7.55 -7.49 16.18
C GLU A 64 6.69 -6.45 16.92
N MET A 65 5.97 -5.60 16.17
CA MET A 65 5.06 -4.62 16.75
C MET A 65 3.88 -5.28 17.43
N LYS A 66 3.27 -6.32 16.82
CA LYS A 66 2.19 -7.11 17.43
C LYS A 66 2.65 -7.78 18.73
N ASP A 67 3.82 -8.42 18.71
CA ASP A 67 4.37 -9.11 19.87
C ASP A 67 4.62 -8.12 21.03
N ARG A 68 5.16 -6.93 20.74
CA ARG A 68 5.35 -5.86 21.73
C ARG A 68 4.03 -5.35 22.29
N LEU A 69 3.04 -5.10 21.43
CA LEU A 69 1.71 -4.67 21.89
C LEU A 69 1.06 -5.75 22.77
N TYR A 70 1.20 -7.03 22.40
CA TYR A 70 0.69 -8.11 23.21
C TYR A 70 1.33 -8.14 24.61
N GLY A 71 2.64 -7.89 24.70
CA GLY A 71 3.34 -7.75 25.97
C GLY A 71 2.88 -6.56 26.82
N LEU A 72 2.34 -5.51 26.21
CA LEU A 72 1.87 -4.30 26.91
C LEU A 72 0.40 -4.38 27.35
N ILE A 73 -0.50 -4.83 26.44
CA ILE A 73 -1.96 -4.77 26.63
C ILE A 73 -2.66 -6.13 26.48
N GLY A 74 -1.89 -7.22 26.44
CA GLY A 74 -2.44 -8.58 26.38
C GLY A 74 -3.37 -8.80 25.18
N ASP A 75 -4.49 -9.47 25.41
CA ASP A 75 -5.45 -9.83 24.36
C ASP A 75 -6.08 -8.66 23.61
N LEU A 76 -6.06 -7.46 24.16
CA LEU A 76 -6.52 -6.26 23.45
C LEU A 76 -5.68 -5.97 22.20
N ALA A 77 -4.39 -6.35 22.20
CA ALA A 77 -3.50 -6.21 21.05
C ALA A 77 -4.00 -6.97 19.81
N LYS A 78 -4.72 -8.08 19.98
CA LYS A 78 -5.28 -8.87 18.86
C LYS A 78 -6.32 -8.11 18.06
N LYS A 79 -6.96 -7.09 18.67
CA LYS A 79 -7.98 -6.25 18.03
C LYS A 79 -7.37 -5.02 17.34
N VAL A 80 -6.09 -4.73 17.57
CA VAL A 80 -5.37 -3.64 16.89
C VAL A 80 -4.97 -4.11 15.49
N GLN A 81 -5.29 -3.30 14.46
CA GLN A 81 -4.87 -3.61 13.10
C GLN A 81 -3.40 -3.21 12.91
N VAL A 82 -2.49 -4.19 12.96
CA VAL A 82 -1.06 -3.99 12.66
C VAL A 82 -0.72 -4.74 11.39
N SER A 83 -0.21 -4.06 10.36
CA SER A 83 0.11 -4.69 9.07
C SER A 83 1.10 -3.84 8.26
N THR A 84 1.51 -4.34 7.09
CA THR A 84 2.16 -3.51 6.07
C THR A 84 1.10 -2.79 5.23
N PHE A 85 1.50 -1.74 4.49
CA PHE A 85 0.61 -1.08 3.53
C PHE A 85 -0.01 -2.08 2.54
N HIS A 86 0.80 -2.97 1.97
CA HIS A 86 0.33 -3.98 1.02
C HIS A 86 -0.67 -4.95 1.65
N SER A 87 -0.37 -5.45 2.85
CA SER A 87 -1.27 -6.38 3.55
C SER A 87 -2.59 -5.72 3.95
N PHE A 88 -2.54 -4.44 4.34
CA PHE A 88 -3.74 -3.67 4.65
C PHE A 88 -4.57 -3.39 3.40
N GLY A 89 -3.92 -2.95 2.31
CA GLY A 89 -4.59 -2.75 1.02
C GLY A 89 -5.26 -4.02 0.51
N LEU A 90 -4.56 -5.17 0.58
CA LEU A 90 -5.13 -6.46 0.21
C LEU A 90 -6.37 -6.81 1.04
N LYS A 91 -6.33 -6.56 2.35
CA LYS A 91 -7.48 -6.77 3.23
C LYS A 91 -8.68 -5.92 2.79
N LEU A 92 -8.45 -4.62 2.55
CA LEU A 92 -9.51 -3.71 2.07
C LEU A 92 -10.10 -4.17 0.73
N LEU A 93 -9.25 -4.61 -0.20
CA LEU A 93 -9.71 -5.13 -1.49
C LEU A 93 -10.56 -6.39 -1.32
N ARG A 94 -10.13 -7.34 -0.47
CA ARG A 94 -10.89 -8.56 -0.18
C ARG A 94 -12.21 -8.32 0.56
N GLU A 95 -12.32 -7.24 1.30
CA GLU A 95 -13.57 -6.86 1.97
C GLU A 95 -14.54 -6.09 1.03
N ASN A 96 -14.04 -5.54 -0.08
CA ASN A 96 -14.81 -4.67 -0.97
C ASN A 96 -14.74 -5.06 -2.45
N TYR A 97 -14.26 -6.26 -2.80
CA TYR A 97 -14.04 -6.68 -4.20
C TYR A 97 -15.30 -6.55 -5.06
N GLN A 98 -16.48 -6.86 -4.51
CA GLN A 98 -17.75 -6.75 -5.22
C GLN A 98 -18.08 -5.32 -5.68
N LYS A 99 -17.73 -4.31 -4.86
CA LYS A 99 -17.91 -2.90 -5.21
C LYS A 99 -17.02 -2.45 -6.36
N LEU A 100 -15.94 -3.19 -6.59
CA LEU A 100 -14.98 -2.94 -7.66
C LEU A 100 -15.29 -3.78 -8.93
N GLY A 101 -16.34 -4.62 -8.89
CA GLY A 101 -16.74 -5.48 -10.00
C GLY A 101 -15.86 -6.72 -10.16
N TYR A 102 -15.15 -7.15 -9.10
CA TYR A 102 -14.33 -8.37 -9.11
C TYR A 102 -15.05 -9.53 -8.41
N GLU A 103 -14.65 -10.75 -8.72
CA GLU A 103 -15.04 -11.94 -7.96
C GLU A 103 -14.10 -12.20 -6.77
N ALA A 104 -14.52 -13.08 -5.84
CA ALA A 104 -13.78 -13.35 -4.61
C ALA A 104 -12.40 -13.98 -4.84
N ASN A 105 -12.20 -14.62 -5.99
CA ASN A 105 -10.99 -15.34 -6.41
C ASN A 105 -10.00 -14.46 -7.19
N PHE A 106 -10.17 -13.13 -7.22
CA PHE A 106 -9.24 -12.25 -7.93
C PHE A 106 -7.78 -12.48 -7.50
N VAL A 107 -6.86 -12.38 -8.47
CA VAL A 107 -5.42 -12.57 -8.28
C VAL A 107 -4.72 -11.22 -8.23
N ILE A 108 -3.74 -11.10 -7.36
CA ILE A 108 -2.87 -9.92 -7.30
C ILE A 108 -1.63 -10.18 -8.13
N MET A 109 -1.44 -9.37 -9.16
CA MET A 109 -0.27 -9.43 -10.03
C MET A 109 0.92 -8.73 -9.39
N ASP A 110 2.06 -9.35 -9.45
CA ASP A 110 3.32 -8.69 -9.12
C ASP A 110 3.88 -7.85 -10.30
N SER A 111 5.06 -7.26 -10.10
CA SER A 111 5.71 -6.41 -11.09
C SER A 111 6.12 -7.18 -12.36
N ASP A 112 6.51 -8.44 -12.23
CA ASP A 112 6.99 -9.26 -13.34
C ASP A 112 5.81 -9.81 -14.16
N ASP A 113 4.73 -10.17 -13.49
CA ASP A 113 3.47 -10.53 -14.12
C ASP A 113 2.92 -9.36 -14.94
N SER A 114 2.86 -8.17 -14.34
CA SER A 114 2.44 -6.94 -15.00
C SER A 114 3.29 -6.63 -16.25
N LEU A 115 4.62 -6.78 -16.14
CA LEU A 115 5.52 -6.59 -17.28
C LEU A 115 5.25 -7.64 -18.38
N THR A 116 4.97 -8.88 -18.01
CA THR A 116 4.67 -9.95 -18.96
C THR A 116 3.38 -9.66 -19.73
N VAL A 117 2.37 -9.15 -19.05
CA VAL A 117 1.12 -8.72 -19.69
C VAL A 117 1.37 -7.59 -20.69
N VAL A 118 2.11 -6.54 -20.30
CA VAL A 118 2.43 -5.41 -21.18
C VAL A 118 3.27 -5.87 -22.40
N LYS A 119 4.27 -6.76 -22.20
CA LYS A 119 5.03 -7.34 -23.32
C LYS A 119 4.14 -8.04 -24.33
N LYS A 120 3.17 -8.82 -23.83
CA LYS A 120 2.21 -9.53 -24.69
C LYS A 120 1.34 -8.54 -25.47
N ILE A 121 0.81 -7.51 -24.82
CA ILE A 121 -0.04 -6.50 -25.44
C ILE A 121 0.72 -5.76 -26.55
N VAL A 122 1.96 -5.29 -26.30
CA VAL A 122 2.81 -4.61 -27.29
C VAL A 122 3.02 -5.49 -28.53
N LYS A 123 3.29 -6.78 -28.31
CA LYS A 123 3.46 -7.76 -29.38
C LYS A 123 2.14 -8.02 -30.13
N ASP A 124 1.05 -8.21 -29.43
CA ASP A 124 -0.28 -8.51 -30.02
C ASP A 124 -0.79 -7.34 -30.88
N LEU A 125 -0.41 -6.10 -30.52
CA LEU A 125 -0.70 -4.89 -31.31
C LEU A 125 0.28 -4.69 -32.49
N GLY A 126 1.27 -5.56 -32.66
CA GLY A 126 2.24 -5.49 -33.77
C GLY A 126 3.34 -4.45 -33.61
N TYR A 127 3.53 -3.89 -32.43
CA TYR A 127 4.56 -2.89 -32.18
C TYR A 127 5.94 -3.52 -31.88
N ASP A 128 7.02 -2.87 -32.35
CA ASP A 128 8.39 -3.30 -32.06
C ASP A 128 8.76 -2.97 -30.60
N PRO A 129 9.09 -3.97 -29.75
CA PRO A 129 9.47 -3.76 -28.36
C PRO A 129 10.78 -2.98 -28.16
N LYS A 130 11.60 -2.84 -29.22
CA LYS A 130 12.82 -2.01 -29.19
C LYS A 130 12.49 -0.52 -29.22
N ILE A 131 11.43 -0.15 -29.97
CA ILE A 131 10.92 1.23 -30.06
C ILE A 131 9.96 1.50 -28.89
N TYR A 132 8.99 0.61 -28.69
CA TYR A 132 7.98 0.71 -27.64
C TYR A 132 8.35 -0.20 -26.47
N ASN A 133 9.32 0.23 -25.67
CA ASN A 133 9.88 -0.57 -24.59
C ASN A 133 8.80 -0.94 -23.54
N PRO A 134 8.47 -2.23 -23.37
CA PRO A 134 7.38 -2.65 -22.47
C PRO A 134 7.61 -2.26 -21.01
N ARG A 135 8.87 -2.19 -20.55
CA ARG A 135 9.19 -1.77 -19.17
C ARG A 135 8.92 -0.28 -18.98
N ALA A 136 9.26 0.55 -19.97
CA ALA A 136 8.98 1.98 -19.93
C ALA A 136 7.46 2.24 -19.94
N ILE A 137 6.73 1.55 -20.83
CA ILE A 137 5.27 1.63 -20.91
C ILE A 137 4.63 1.20 -19.59
N ARG A 138 5.01 0.06 -19.03
CA ARG A 138 4.49 -0.43 -17.73
C ARG A 138 4.75 0.58 -16.61
N ASN A 139 5.94 1.17 -16.56
CA ASN A 139 6.26 2.19 -15.55
C ASN A 139 5.39 3.44 -15.73
N LYS A 140 5.13 3.86 -16.98
CA LYS A 140 4.24 4.99 -17.26
C LYS A 140 2.80 4.69 -16.86
N ILE A 141 2.29 3.49 -17.17
CA ILE A 141 0.95 3.03 -16.71
C ILE A 141 0.88 3.08 -15.18
N SER A 142 1.90 2.55 -14.48
CA SER A 142 1.96 2.61 -13.02
C SER A 142 1.94 4.05 -12.48
N SER A 143 2.65 4.98 -13.14
CA SER A 143 2.61 6.40 -12.79
C SER A 143 1.23 7.01 -12.98
N CYS A 144 0.58 6.75 -14.12
CA CYS A 144 -0.79 7.21 -14.40
C CYS A 144 -1.77 6.70 -13.33
N LYS A 145 -1.71 5.41 -13.00
CA LYS A 145 -2.55 4.82 -11.95
C LYS A 145 -2.32 5.44 -10.57
N ASN A 146 -1.08 5.75 -10.20
CA ASN A 146 -0.76 6.44 -8.94
C ASN A 146 -1.33 7.87 -8.89
N GLU A 147 -1.50 8.50 -10.04
CA GLU A 147 -2.09 9.84 -10.20
C GLU A 147 -3.61 9.79 -10.46
N MET A 148 -4.23 8.61 -10.31
CA MET A 148 -5.65 8.35 -10.60
C MET A 148 -6.04 8.71 -12.04
N MET A 149 -5.08 8.70 -12.96
CA MET A 149 -5.28 9.00 -14.38
C MET A 149 -5.72 7.72 -15.10
N THR A 150 -6.97 7.69 -15.56
CA THR A 150 -7.50 6.56 -16.36
C THR A 150 -7.00 6.60 -17.81
N PRO A 151 -7.14 5.53 -18.62
CA PRO A 151 -6.82 5.57 -20.03
C PRO A 151 -7.52 6.71 -20.78
N GLU A 152 -8.82 6.92 -20.53
CA GLU A 152 -9.62 7.98 -21.16
C GLU A 152 -9.11 9.38 -20.79
N MET A 153 -8.62 9.55 -19.55
CA MET A 153 -7.99 10.81 -19.13
C MET A 153 -6.63 10.99 -19.81
N TYR A 154 -5.86 9.90 -19.96
CA TYR A 154 -4.55 9.94 -20.61
C TYR A 154 -4.63 10.25 -22.11
N GLU A 155 -5.70 9.87 -22.80
CA GLU A 155 -5.93 10.13 -24.23
C GLU A 155 -5.70 11.62 -24.57
N ARG A 156 -6.12 12.53 -23.71
CA ARG A 156 -5.98 13.98 -23.92
C ARG A 156 -4.52 14.46 -23.97
N TYR A 157 -3.61 13.67 -23.45
CA TYR A 157 -2.16 13.94 -23.41
C TYR A 157 -1.40 13.16 -24.48
N ALA A 158 -2.07 12.26 -25.21
CA ALA A 158 -1.46 11.40 -26.23
C ALA A 158 -1.31 12.13 -27.57
N VAL A 159 -0.36 13.07 -27.64
CA VAL A 159 -0.11 13.91 -28.81
C VAL A 159 0.85 13.21 -29.79
N SER A 160 1.97 12.72 -29.32
CA SER A 160 2.96 12.01 -30.14
C SER A 160 2.53 10.60 -30.49
N ASP A 161 3.12 10.02 -31.54
CA ASP A 161 2.84 8.62 -31.93
C ASP A 161 3.21 7.62 -30.83
N TYR A 162 4.28 7.90 -30.06
CA TYR A 162 4.63 7.09 -28.92
C TYR A 162 3.55 7.12 -27.83
N GLU A 163 3.00 8.29 -27.53
CA GLU A 163 1.95 8.45 -26.52
C GLU A 163 0.63 7.82 -26.96
N LYS A 164 0.31 7.87 -28.24
CA LYS A 164 -0.87 7.18 -28.80
C LYS A 164 -0.76 5.65 -28.66
N VAL A 165 0.42 5.09 -28.94
CA VAL A 165 0.67 3.67 -28.74
C VAL A 165 0.62 3.32 -27.25
N MET A 166 1.21 4.16 -26.40
CA MET A 166 1.14 3.98 -24.96
C MET A 166 -0.31 3.99 -24.45
N HIS A 167 -1.16 4.89 -24.97
CA HIS A 167 -2.58 4.93 -24.65
C HIS A 167 -3.29 3.62 -25.04
N GLN A 168 -3.09 3.14 -26.29
CA GLN A 168 -3.66 1.87 -26.74
C GLN A 168 -3.22 0.68 -25.87
N VAL A 169 -1.95 0.65 -25.46
CA VAL A 169 -1.44 -0.38 -24.56
C VAL A 169 -2.09 -0.27 -23.19
N TYR A 170 -2.31 0.94 -22.68
CA TYR A 170 -2.94 1.18 -21.38
C TYR A 170 -4.41 0.73 -21.38
N GLU A 171 -5.19 1.08 -22.41
CA GLU A 171 -6.57 0.59 -22.56
C GLU A 171 -6.63 -0.95 -22.55
N LYS A 172 -5.83 -1.59 -23.40
CA LYS A 172 -5.75 -3.07 -23.47
C LYS A 172 -5.29 -3.70 -22.18
N TYR A 173 -4.45 -3.02 -21.43
CA TYR A 173 -3.98 -3.46 -20.13
C TYR A 173 -5.12 -3.47 -19.10
N GLU A 174 -5.90 -2.38 -19.01
CA GLU A 174 -7.06 -2.30 -18.11
C GLU A 174 -8.15 -3.32 -18.48
N ASP A 175 -8.46 -3.47 -19.78
CA ASP A 175 -9.40 -4.49 -20.26
C ASP A 175 -8.95 -5.90 -19.86
N LYS A 176 -7.65 -6.17 -19.97
CA LYS A 176 -7.11 -7.48 -19.62
C LYS A 176 -7.15 -7.74 -18.12
N LEU A 177 -6.91 -6.73 -17.30
CA LEU A 177 -7.03 -6.84 -15.84
C LEU A 177 -8.46 -7.18 -15.43
N LYS A 178 -9.46 -6.51 -16.00
CA LYS A 178 -10.89 -6.77 -15.74
C LYS A 178 -11.29 -8.19 -16.17
N ASN A 179 -10.91 -8.59 -17.38
CA ASN A 179 -11.30 -9.88 -17.96
C ASN A 179 -10.64 -11.10 -17.30
N VAL A 180 -9.52 -10.94 -16.60
CA VAL A 180 -8.80 -12.03 -15.94
C VAL A 180 -8.88 -11.91 -14.42
N GLU A 181 -9.70 -10.98 -13.93
CA GLU A 181 -9.88 -10.69 -12.48
C GLU A 181 -8.56 -10.46 -11.75
N MET A 182 -7.68 -9.69 -12.37
CA MET A 182 -6.37 -9.35 -11.83
C MET A 182 -6.32 -7.92 -11.30
N LEU A 183 -5.78 -7.74 -10.11
CA LEU A 183 -5.49 -6.44 -9.50
C LEU A 183 -3.99 -6.22 -9.41
N VAL A 184 -3.54 -5.03 -9.79
CA VAL A 184 -2.14 -4.62 -9.62
C VAL A 184 -2.03 -3.73 -8.40
N PRO A 185 -1.14 -4.05 -7.43
CA PRO A 185 -0.91 -3.16 -6.30
C PRO A 185 -0.35 -1.82 -6.79
N LEU A 186 -1.03 -0.73 -6.45
CA LEU A 186 -0.61 0.65 -6.78
C LEU A 186 0.54 1.18 -5.89
N LEU A 187 0.96 0.41 -4.90
CA LEU A 187 1.94 0.85 -3.93
C LEU A 187 3.36 0.67 -4.49
N ARG A 188 4.05 1.78 -4.70
CA ARG A 188 5.50 1.77 -4.96
C ARG A 188 6.23 1.20 -3.75
N GLN A 189 7.17 0.28 -4.03
CA GLN A 189 8.23 -0.05 -3.09
C GLN A 189 9.24 1.08 -2.99
#